data_1e89fd101c7ea306f9ed3337b32770ec
#
_entry.id   1e89fd101c7ea306f9ed3337b32770ec
#
_cell.length_a   1.000
_cell.length_b   1.000
_cell.length_c   1.000
_cell.angle_alpha   90.00
_cell.angle_beta   90.00
_cell.angle_gamma   90.00
#
_symmetry.space_group_name_H-M   'P 1'
#
loop_
_entity.id
_entity.type
_entity.pdbx_description
1 polymer ?
#
loop_
_entity_poly.entity_id
_entity_poly.type
_entity_poly.pdbx_seq_one_letter_code
_entity_poly.pdbx_strand_id
1 'polypeptide(L)'
;NLIMDTPNVKYFVTFNMRAIGKEIAKNIVEKEELDKVREDRGARTIEFLMGSPDDDDSLFLFNGIMEVLQEYIDDGTLICRSGRVTFDETSIMDQNTDTAKKQLKSEIDEFYSLEKTPDIICTASDDFALAALGLLEKEQLQLGDENWPLITGVNADADAVKSVAEEKIGFTVMLDRRDLAEALTKLVETYLNG
;
A
#
# COMPACT_ATOMS: atom_id res chain seq x y z
N ASN A 1 6.41 -14.17 -1.57
CA ASN A 1 7.67 -14.69 -2.13
C ASN A 1 8.71 -14.89 -1.01
N LEU A 2 9.04 -16.12 -0.70
CA LEU A 2 10.14 -16.44 0.20
C LEU A 2 11.46 -16.38 -0.58
N ILE A 3 12.38 -15.53 -0.13
CA ILE A 3 13.77 -15.61 -0.60
C ILE A 3 14.37 -16.87 0.01
N MET A 4 14.56 -17.88 -0.83
CA MET A 4 15.07 -19.16 -0.36
C MET A 4 16.60 -19.10 -0.25
N ASP A 5 17.11 -19.09 0.97
CA ASP A 5 18.52 -19.31 1.25
C ASP A 5 18.84 -20.81 1.11
N THR A 6 19.13 -21.24 -0.13
CA THR A 6 19.49 -22.60 -0.45
C THR A 6 20.61 -22.64 -1.49
N PRO A 7 21.61 -23.53 -1.32
CA PRO A 7 22.70 -23.66 -2.28
C PRO A 7 22.24 -24.16 -3.66
N ASN A 8 21.01 -24.64 -3.78
CA ASN A 8 20.45 -25.14 -5.03
C ASN A 8 19.85 -24.06 -5.92
N VAL A 9 19.62 -22.84 -5.39
CA VAL A 9 19.15 -21.68 -6.14
C VAL A 9 20.28 -20.67 -6.23
N LYS A 10 20.89 -20.54 -7.40
CA LYS A 10 22.02 -19.63 -7.63
C LYS A 10 21.59 -18.21 -7.99
N TYR A 11 20.41 -18.08 -8.56
CA TYR A 11 19.91 -16.82 -9.10
C TYR A 11 18.43 -16.67 -8.78
N PHE A 12 18.04 -15.45 -8.46
CA PHE A 12 16.67 -15.09 -8.15
C PHE A 12 16.36 -13.74 -8.83
N VAL A 13 15.19 -13.63 -9.44
CA VAL A 13 14.72 -12.38 -10.09
C VAL A 13 13.36 -12.05 -9.49
N THR A 14 13.25 -10.86 -8.92
CA THR A 14 11.99 -10.33 -8.39
C THR A 14 11.93 -8.81 -8.59
N PHE A 15 10.77 -8.22 -8.31
CA PHE A 15 10.63 -6.78 -8.25
C PHE A 15 11.35 -6.20 -7.03
N ASN A 16 11.84 -4.97 -7.15
CA ASN A 16 12.38 -4.24 -6.01
C ASN A 16 11.22 -3.64 -5.20
N MET A 17 10.58 -4.46 -4.36
CA MET A 17 9.42 -4.03 -3.58
C MET A 17 9.70 -2.84 -2.67
N ARG A 18 10.93 -2.71 -2.16
CA ARG A 18 11.33 -1.54 -1.37
C ARG A 18 11.33 -0.24 -2.20
N ALA A 19 11.81 -0.30 -3.45
CA ALA A 19 11.74 0.86 -4.36
C ALA A 19 10.29 1.19 -4.71
N ILE A 20 9.46 0.18 -4.94
CA ILE A 20 8.03 0.35 -5.20
C ILE A 20 7.33 1.00 -4.00
N GLY A 21 7.63 0.56 -2.78
CA GLY A 21 7.11 1.19 -1.55
C GLY A 21 7.46 2.67 -1.45
N LYS A 22 8.70 3.04 -1.80
CA LYS A 22 9.10 4.45 -1.85
C LYS A 22 8.31 5.27 -2.87
N GLU A 23 8.05 4.69 -4.04
CA GLU A 23 7.25 5.38 -5.07
C GLU A 23 5.79 5.55 -4.64
N ILE A 24 5.21 4.55 -3.98
CA ILE A 24 3.87 4.68 -3.37
C ILE A 24 3.86 5.85 -2.38
N ALA A 25 4.80 5.88 -1.46
CA ALA A 25 4.90 6.91 -0.44
C ALA A 25 5.10 8.31 -1.02
N LYS A 26 5.96 8.47 -2.04
CA LYS A 26 6.14 9.74 -2.75
C LYS A 26 4.85 10.21 -3.44
N ASN A 27 4.10 9.30 -4.06
CA ASN A 27 2.80 9.62 -4.65
C ASN A 27 1.78 10.04 -3.58
N ILE A 28 1.82 9.44 -2.39
CA ILE A 28 1.00 9.88 -1.25
C ILE A 28 1.38 11.31 -0.85
N VAL A 29 2.68 11.58 -0.66
CA VAL A 29 3.20 12.92 -0.30
C VAL A 29 2.75 13.97 -1.31
N GLU A 30 2.86 13.67 -2.60
CA GLU A 30 2.48 14.58 -3.68
C GLU A 30 0.97 14.81 -3.74
N LYS A 31 0.16 13.74 -3.73
CA LYS A 31 -1.30 13.83 -3.87
C LYS A 31 -1.98 14.50 -2.68
N GLU A 32 -1.48 14.26 -1.47
CA GLU A 32 -1.97 14.86 -0.23
C GLU A 32 -1.26 16.17 0.13
N GLU A 33 -0.37 16.65 -0.73
CA GLU A 33 0.41 17.88 -0.52
C GLU A 33 1.04 17.93 0.87
N LEU A 34 1.62 16.79 1.37
CA LEU A 34 2.06 16.68 2.77
C LEU A 34 3.10 17.74 3.17
N ASP A 35 3.96 18.16 2.26
CA ASP A 35 4.91 19.24 2.53
C ASP A 35 4.21 20.57 2.84
N LYS A 36 3.16 20.90 2.07
CA LYS A 36 2.36 22.08 2.30
C LYS A 36 1.51 21.94 3.57
N VAL A 37 0.94 20.76 3.83
CA VAL A 37 0.23 20.47 5.09
C VAL A 37 1.16 20.69 6.28
N ARG A 38 2.42 20.27 6.20
CA ARG A 38 3.48 20.50 7.20
C ARG A 38 3.75 22.01 7.40
N GLU A 39 3.95 22.75 6.32
CA GLU A 39 4.18 24.20 6.35
C GLU A 39 3.01 24.94 7.00
N ASP A 40 1.78 24.55 6.69
CA ASP A 40 0.54 25.12 7.22
C ASP A 40 0.24 24.65 8.66
N ARG A 41 1.09 23.79 9.24
CA ARG A 41 0.89 23.14 10.55
C ARG A 41 -0.43 22.37 10.65
N GLY A 42 -0.86 21.81 9.53
CA GLY A 42 -1.98 20.91 9.44
C GLY A 42 -1.59 19.46 9.72
N ALA A 43 -2.55 18.55 9.56
CA ALA A 43 -2.32 17.13 9.61
C ALA A 43 -3.25 16.37 8.64
N ARG A 44 -2.79 15.20 8.18
CA ARG A 44 -3.57 14.17 7.48
C ARG A 44 -3.58 12.90 8.30
N THR A 45 -4.59 12.08 8.09
CA THR A 45 -4.70 10.78 8.76
C THR A 45 -4.46 9.64 7.77
N ILE A 46 -3.81 8.57 8.25
CA ILE A 46 -3.50 7.38 7.45
C ILE A 46 -3.77 6.10 8.23
N GLU A 47 -4.27 5.07 7.53
CA GLU A 47 -4.28 3.69 8.02
C GLU A 47 -3.60 2.77 6.99
N PHE A 48 -3.03 1.65 7.46
CA PHE A 48 -2.25 0.73 6.66
C PHE A 48 -2.88 -0.65 6.63
N LEU A 49 -2.99 -1.25 5.45
CA LEU A 49 -3.37 -2.64 5.23
C LEU A 49 -2.25 -3.33 4.46
N MET A 50 -1.32 -3.98 5.19
CA MET A 50 -0.14 -4.59 4.61
C MET A 50 -0.34 -6.09 4.36
N GLY A 51 0.51 -6.65 3.51
CA GLY A 51 0.41 -8.06 3.13
C GLY A 51 0.80 -9.04 4.25
N SER A 52 0.94 -10.33 3.92
CA SER A 52 1.23 -11.37 4.91
C SER A 52 2.57 -11.16 5.60
N PRO A 53 2.66 -11.40 6.93
CA PRO A 53 3.93 -11.34 7.65
C PRO A 53 4.94 -12.41 7.19
N ASP A 54 4.46 -13.47 6.53
CA ASP A 54 5.30 -14.55 5.98
C ASP A 54 5.82 -14.23 4.55
N ASP A 55 5.55 -13.03 4.03
CA ASP A 55 5.95 -12.61 2.70
C ASP A 55 7.00 -11.49 2.76
N ASP A 56 8.24 -11.82 2.41
CA ASP A 56 9.36 -10.87 2.38
C ASP A 56 9.08 -9.67 1.46
N ASP A 57 8.36 -9.86 0.36
CA ASP A 57 7.99 -8.78 -0.57
C ASP A 57 7.07 -7.76 0.14
N SER A 58 6.17 -8.23 1.00
CA SER A 58 5.29 -7.37 1.81
C SER A 58 6.08 -6.56 2.83
N LEU A 59 7.06 -7.16 3.49
CA LEU A 59 7.96 -6.48 4.42
C LEU A 59 8.81 -5.43 3.70
N PHE A 60 9.38 -5.77 2.54
CA PHE A 60 10.17 -4.80 1.76
C PHE A 60 9.32 -3.64 1.25
N LEU A 61 8.08 -3.90 0.82
CA LEU A 61 7.14 -2.86 0.41
C LEU A 61 6.88 -1.89 1.57
N PHE A 62 6.50 -2.41 2.74
CA PHE A 62 6.26 -1.62 3.94
C PHE A 62 7.49 -0.79 4.33
N ASN A 63 8.67 -1.41 4.39
CA ASN A 63 9.89 -0.69 4.71
C ASN A 63 10.17 0.45 3.72
N GLY A 64 9.89 0.24 2.43
CA GLY A 64 10.02 1.29 1.42
C GLY A 64 9.04 2.44 1.64
N ILE A 65 7.80 2.15 2.02
CA ILE A 65 6.80 3.15 2.37
C ILE A 65 7.25 3.97 3.58
N MET A 66 7.67 3.30 4.64
CA MET A 66 8.08 3.96 5.88
C MET A 66 9.37 4.77 5.74
N GLU A 67 10.29 4.41 4.84
CA GLU A 67 11.47 5.24 4.56
C GLU A 67 11.14 6.67 4.08
N VAL A 68 9.93 6.89 3.58
CA VAL A 68 9.48 8.21 3.13
C VAL A 68 8.47 8.79 4.12
N LEU A 69 7.50 8.00 4.59
CA LEU A 69 6.41 8.53 5.41
C LEU A 69 6.78 8.71 6.90
N GLN A 70 7.83 8.03 7.39
CA GLN A 70 8.20 8.07 8.80
C GLN A 70 8.46 9.49 9.30
N GLU A 71 9.11 10.33 8.52
CA GLU A 71 9.38 11.72 8.91
C GLU A 71 8.10 12.54 9.11
N TYR A 72 7.05 12.29 8.32
CA TYR A 72 5.74 12.95 8.45
C TYR A 72 4.95 12.41 9.64
N ILE A 73 5.16 11.14 9.99
CA ILE A 73 4.57 10.53 11.19
C ILE A 73 5.25 11.09 12.44
N ASP A 74 6.58 11.18 12.45
CA ASP A 74 7.38 11.62 13.59
C ASP A 74 7.11 13.09 13.95
N ASP A 75 6.83 13.94 12.96
CA ASP A 75 6.54 15.35 13.20
C ASP A 75 5.04 15.66 13.35
N GLY A 76 4.18 14.66 13.19
CA GLY A 76 2.73 14.76 13.37
C GLY A 76 1.98 15.35 12.16
N THR A 77 2.63 15.54 11.03
CA THR A 77 1.97 15.90 9.76
C THR A 77 1.08 14.77 9.26
N LEU A 78 1.51 13.51 9.49
CA LEU A 78 0.75 12.31 9.17
C LEU A 78 0.44 11.52 10.44
N ILE A 79 -0.83 11.27 10.72
CA ILE A 79 -1.29 10.65 11.96
C ILE A 79 -1.97 9.32 11.65
N CYS A 80 -1.38 8.21 12.09
CA CYS A 80 -2.06 6.92 12.15
C CYS A 80 -2.87 6.85 13.46
N ARG A 81 -4.20 7.00 13.37
CA ARG A 81 -5.04 7.09 14.58
C ARG A 81 -5.17 5.77 15.31
N SER A 82 -5.09 4.64 14.60
CA SER A 82 -5.03 3.32 15.23
C SER A 82 -3.73 3.08 16.01
N GLY A 83 -2.69 3.88 15.73
CA GLY A 83 -1.34 3.70 16.24
C GLY A 83 -0.57 2.54 15.62
N ARG A 84 -1.13 1.86 14.60
CA ARG A 84 -0.51 0.73 13.90
C ARG A 84 0.48 1.24 12.86
N VAL A 85 1.71 1.36 13.24
CA VAL A 85 2.79 1.92 12.41
C VAL A 85 3.99 0.97 12.23
N THR A 86 3.85 -0.27 12.67
CA THR A 86 4.84 -1.32 12.43
C THR A 86 4.31 -2.37 11.46
N PHE A 87 5.20 -3.09 10.77
CA PHE A 87 4.79 -4.14 9.84
C PHE A 87 3.96 -5.23 10.53
N ASP A 88 4.36 -5.66 11.72
CA ASP A 88 3.66 -6.70 12.48
C ASP A 88 2.21 -6.30 12.83
N GLU A 89 1.97 -5.02 13.13
CA GLU A 89 0.65 -4.50 13.49
C GLU A 89 -0.27 -4.30 12.28
N THR A 90 0.31 -4.05 11.10
CA THR A 90 -0.42 -3.71 9.86
C THR A 90 -0.54 -4.90 8.92
N SER A 91 0.24 -5.97 9.15
CA SER A 91 0.26 -7.15 8.29
C SER A 91 -1.00 -8.01 8.47
N ILE A 92 -1.46 -8.60 7.36
CA ILE A 92 -2.67 -9.41 7.30
C ILE A 92 -2.30 -10.81 6.80
N MET A 93 -2.41 -11.79 7.70
CA MET A 93 -2.08 -13.17 7.43
C MET A 93 -2.80 -13.68 6.19
N ASP A 94 -2.08 -14.45 5.37
CA ASP A 94 -2.57 -15.07 4.13
C ASP A 94 -3.16 -14.07 3.11
N GLN A 95 -2.88 -12.77 3.27
CA GLN A 95 -3.45 -11.70 2.45
C GLN A 95 -5.00 -11.74 2.38
N ASN A 96 -5.63 -12.10 3.50
CA ASN A 96 -7.07 -12.33 3.56
C ASN A 96 -7.87 -11.03 3.52
N THR A 97 -8.61 -10.80 2.44
CA THR A 97 -9.40 -9.57 2.21
C THR A 97 -10.53 -9.36 3.22
N ASP A 98 -11.13 -10.42 3.76
CA ASP A 98 -12.15 -10.30 4.80
C ASP A 98 -11.55 -9.85 6.13
N THR A 99 -10.32 -10.28 6.42
CA THR A 99 -9.56 -9.80 7.58
C THR A 99 -9.18 -8.33 7.40
N ALA A 100 -8.72 -7.93 6.21
CA ALA A 100 -8.43 -6.54 5.87
C ALA A 100 -9.66 -5.63 6.08
N LYS A 101 -10.84 -6.06 5.58
CA LYS A 101 -12.11 -5.33 5.77
C LYS A 101 -12.48 -5.19 7.25
N LYS A 102 -12.34 -6.26 8.03
CA LYS A 102 -12.65 -6.24 9.46
C LYS A 102 -11.72 -5.32 10.23
N GLN A 103 -10.43 -5.36 9.90
CA GLN A 103 -9.45 -4.48 10.50
C GLN A 103 -9.78 -3.02 10.21
N LEU A 104 -9.91 -2.64 8.94
CA LEU A 104 -10.25 -1.27 8.54
C LEU A 104 -11.57 -0.79 9.15
N LYS A 105 -12.59 -1.67 9.15
CA LYS A 105 -13.87 -1.33 9.80
C LYS A 105 -13.70 -1.05 11.28
N SER A 106 -12.96 -1.89 11.99
CA SER A 106 -12.70 -1.70 13.43
C SER A 106 -11.94 -0.39 13.68
N GLU A 107 -10.96 -0.06 12.85
CA GLU A 107 -10.20 1.19 12.93
C GLU A 107 -11.10 2.40 12.70
N ILE A 108 -11.97 2.35 11.68
CA ILE A 108 -12.94 3.41 11.41
C ILE A 108 -13.92 3.58 12.57
N ASP A 109 -14.52 2.48 13.07
CA ASP A 109 -15.50 2.50 14.14
C ASP A 109 -14.90 3.04 15.45
N GLU A 110 -13.64 2.75 15.75
CA GLU A 110 -13.00 3.10 17.01
C GLU A 110 -12.35 4.50 16.99
N PHE A 111 -11.72 4.88 15.89
CA PHE A 111 -10.86 6.07 15.84
C PHE A 111 -11.41 7.19 14.95
N TYR A 112 -12.46 6.93 14.15
CA TYR A 112 -13.06 7.91 13.23
C TYR A 112 -14.55 8.04 13.51
N SER A 113 -15.12 9.19 13.21
CA SER A 113 -16.58 9.38 13.32
C SER A 113 -17.29 8.82 12.09
N LEU A 114 -18.63 8.61 12.18
CA LEU A 114 -19.46 8.16 11.06
C LEU A 114 -19.40 9.07 9.82
N GLU A 115 -18.93 10.30 9.98
CA GLU A 115 -18.81 11.30 8.91
C GLU A 115 -17.36 11.47 8.44
N LYS A 116 -16.42 10.70 8.99
CA LYS A 116 -14.99 10.77 8.65
C LYS A 116 -14.40 9.39 8.47
N THR A 117 -13.53 9.30 7.48
CA THR A 117 -12.61 8.17 7.26
C THR A 117 -11.18 8.66 7.44
N PRO A 118 -10.18 7.77 7.43
CA PRO A 118 -8.80 8.19 7.18
C PRO A 118 -8.74 9.03 5.90
N ASP A 119 -7.88 10.03 5.87
CA ASP A 119 -7.60 10.76 4.62
C ASP A 119 -6.88 9.85 3.62
N ILE A 120 -6.12 8.88 4.13
CA ILE A 120 -5.32 7.94 3.33
C ILE A 120 -5.55 6.51 3.83
N ILE A 121 -5.81 5.57 2.91
CA ILE A 121 -5.80 4.13 3.15
C ILE A 121 -4.69 3.54 2.28
N CYS A 122 -3.54 3.27 2.90
CA CYS A 122 -2.37 2.73 2.23
C CYS A 122 -2.43 1.19 2.22
N THR A 123 -2.50 0.58 1.03
CA THR A 123 -2.64 -0.87 0.91
C THR A 123 -1.49 -1.51 0.15
N ALA A 124 -1.21 -2.78 0.47
CA ALA A 124 -0.16 -3.57 -0.18
C ALA A 124 -0.58 -4.22 -1.49
N SER A 125 -1.86 -4.18 -1.84
CA SER A 125 -2.37 -4.82 -3.06
C SER A 125 -3.69 -4.20 -3.54
N ASP A 126 -4.02 -4.43 -4.80
CA ASP A 126 -5.31 -4.05 -5.36
C ASP A 126 -6.49 -4.80 -4.72
N ASP A 127 -6.29 -6.04 -4.28
CA ASP A 127 -7.31 -6.80 -3.54
C ASP A 127 -7.70 -6.08 -2.24
N PHE A 128 -6.72 -5.54 -1.52
CA PHE A 128 -6.99 -4.76 -0.31
C PHE A 128 -7.58 -3.38 -0.63
N ALA A 129 -7.13 -2.73 -1.70
CA ALA A 129 -7.69 -1.47 -2.16
C ALA A 129 -9.18 -1.62 -2.53
N LEU A 130 -9.52 -2.67 -3.29
CA LEU A 130 -10.91 -3.00 -3.66
C LEU A 130 -11.74 -3.44 -2.44
N ALA A 131 -11.11 -4.13 -1.48
CA ALA A 131 -11.75 -4.49 -0.23
C ALA A 131 -12.10 -3.26 0.62
N ALA A 132 -11.19 -2.28 0.72
CA ALA A 132 -11.42 -1.01 1.37
C ALA A 132 -12.52 -0.21 0.65
N LEU A 133 -12.43 -0.09 -0.67
CA LEU A 133 -13.47 0.55 -1.49
C LEU A 133 -14.85 -0.05 -1.25
N GLY A 134 -14.98 -1.38 -1.35
CA GLY A 134 -16.25 -2.08 -1.13
C GLY A 134 -16.79 -1.95 0.29
N LEU A 135 -15.93 -1.76 1.31
CA LEU A 135 -16.36 -1.42 2.67
C LEU A 135 -16.96 -0.02 2.72
N LEU A 136 -16.27 0.98 2.17
CA LEU A 136 -16.71 2.37 2.18
C LEU A 136 -18.04 2.56 1.42
N GLU A 137 -18.18 1.93 0.27
CA GLU A 137 -19.42 1.99 -0.52
C GLU A 137 -20.60 1.31 0.21
N LYS A 138 -20.35 0.18 0.88
CA LYS A 138 -21.40 -0.58 1.57
C LYS A 138 -21.91 0.09 2.83
N GLU A 139 -21.04 0.69 3.60
CA GLU A 139 -21.40 1.36 4.87
C GLU A 139 -22.15 2.68 4.62
N GLN A 140 -22.42 3.03 3.33
CA GLN A 140 -23.09 4.26 2.94
C GLN A 140 -22.54 5.48 3.69
N LEU A 141 -21.24 5.46 3.93
CA LEU A 141 -20.55 6.63 4.41
C LEU A 141 -20.81 7.69 3.34
N GLN A 142 -21.77 8.58 3.59
CA GLN A 142 -22.03 9.75 2.75
C GLN A 142 -20.86 10.72 2.90
N LEU A 143 -19.71 10.22 2.45
CA LEU A 143 -18.53 11.04 2.29
C LEU A 143 -18.86 11.91 1.07
N GLY A 144 -19.01 13.20 1.27
CA GLY A 144 -18.94 14.10 0.13
C GLY A 144 -17.61 13.89 -0.57
N ASP A 145 -17.52 14.22 -1.86
CA ASP A 145 -16.30 14.06 -2.66
C ASP A 145 -15.04 14.63 -1.98
N GLU A 146 -15.20 15.67 -1.17
CA GLU A 146 -14.11 16.31 -0.40
C GLU A 146 -13.55 15.45 0.75
N ASN A 147 -14.26 14.41 1.17
CA ASN A 147 -13.87 13.52 2.28
C ASN A 147 -13.57 12.09 1.82
N TRP A 148 -13.52 11.85 0.50
CA TRP A 148 -13.18 10.53 -0.02
C TRP A 148 -11.69 10.24 0.18
N PRO A 149 -11.30 9.11 0.79
CA PRO A 149 -9.90 8.83 1.10
C PRO A 149 -9.07 8.56 -0.16
N LEU A 150 -7.80 8.93 -0.11
CA LEU A 150 -6.80 8.44 -1.05
C LEU A 150 -6.53 6.96 -0.77
N ILE A 151 -7.10 6.06 -1.58
CA ILE A 151 -6.83 4.63 -1.49
C ILE A 151 -5.71 4.29 -2.46
N THR A 152 -4.67 3.58 -2.00
CA THR A 152 -3.56 3.13 -2.85
C THR A 152 -3.66 1.64 -3.15
N GLY A 153 -3.16 1.22 -4.31
CA GLY A 153 -3.11 -0.18 -4.72
C GLY A 153 -1.76 -0.57 -5.33
N VAL A 154 -1.57 -1.88 -5.51
CA VAL A 154 -0.43 -2.48 -6.19
C VAL A 154 -0.92 -3.67 -7.01
N ASN A 155 -0.47 -3.81 -8.22
CA ASN A 155 -0.59 -4.81 -9.27
C ASN A 155 -1.20 -4.28 -10.56
N ALA A 156 -1.97 -3.20 -10.52
CA ALA A 156 -2.76 -2.65 -11.63
C ALA A 156 -3.74 -3.69 -12.22
N ASP A 157 -4.48 -4.38 -11.33
CA ASP A 157 -5.53 -5.29 -11.73
C ASP A 157 -6.70 -4.54 -12.41
N ALA A 158 -7.39 -5.19 -13.34
CA ALA A 158 -8.38 -4.54 -14.20
C ALA A 158 -9.47 -3.77 -13.43
N ASP A 159 -9.97 -4.35 -12.32
CA ASP A 159 -11.01 -3.73 -11.50
C ASP A 159 -10.47 -2.54 -10.69
N ALA A 160 -9.21 -2.62 -10.23
CA ALA A 160 -8.56 -1.50 -9.56
C ALA A 160 -8.28 -0.36 -10.53
N VAL A 161 -7.75 -0.65 -11.73
CA VAL A 161 -7.53 0.36 -12.79
C VAL A 161 -8.85 1.03 -13.19
N LYS A 162 -9.95 0.27 -13.30
CA LYS A 162 -11.27 0.83 -13.54
C LYS A 162 -11.69 1.77 -12.41
N SER A 163 -11.49 1.36 -11.15
CA SER A 163 -11.82 2.17 -9.98
C SER A 163 -10.95 3.43 -9.88
N VAL A 164 -9.70 3.40 -10.37
CA VAL A 164 -8.86 4.60 -10.52
C VAL A 164 -9.44 5.54 -11.58
N ALA A 165 -9.88 5.01 -12.72
CA ALA A 165 -10.50 5.82 -13.76
C ALA A 165 -11.87 6.43 -13.34
N GLU A 166 -12.53 5.82 -12.36
CA GLU A 166 -13.75 6.31 -11.71
C GLU A 166 -13.47 7.23 -10.51
N GLU A 167 -12.20 7.57 -10.26
CA GLU A 167 -11.73 8.41 -9.12
C GLU A 167 -12.06 7.84 -7.73
N LYS A 168 -12.35 6.54 -7.62
CA LYS A 168 -12.67 5.83 -6.37
C LYS A 168 -11.44 5.30 -5.66
N ILE A 169 -10.40 4.91 -6.40
CA ILE A 169 -9.06 4.56 -5.92
C ILE A 169 -8.12 5.63 -6.43
N GLY A 170 -7.24 6.12 -5.58
CA GLY A 170 -6.35 7.23 -5.92
C GLY A 170 -5.29 6.87 -6.96
N PHE A 171 -4.70 5.69 -6.81
CA PHE A 171 -3.78 5.09 -7.79
C PHE A 171 -3.47 3.63 -7.47
N THR A 172 -2.96 2.91 -8.46
CA THR A 172 -2.32 1.61 -8.30
C THR A 172 -0.98 1.58 -9.02
N VAL A 173 0.00 0.83 -8.48
CA VAL A 173 1.32 0.67 -9.08
C VAL A 173 1.36 -0.61 -9.89
N MET A 174 1.69 -0.51 -11.17
CA MET A 174 1.80 -1.67 -12.05
C MET A 174 3.12 -2.40 -11.83
N LEU A 175 3.04 -3.71 -11.58
CA LEU A 175 4.17 -4.62 -11.58
C LEU A 175 4.27 -5.30 -12.95
N ASP A 176 5.04 -4.73 -13.88
CA ASP A 176 5.13 -5.27 -15.24
C ASP A 176 5.94 -6.58 -15.28
N ARG A 177 5.24 -7.70 -15.35
CA ARG A 177 5.87 -9.03 -15.40
C ARG A 177 6.73 -9.27 -16.64
N ARG A 178 6.62 -8.43 -17.68
CA ARG A 178 7.49 -8.49 -18.85
C ARG A 178 8.92 -8.11 -18.47
N ASP A 179 9.10 -7.17 -17.56
CA ASP A 179 10.42 -6.76 -17.05
C ASP A 179 11.11 -7.94 -16.33
N LEU A 180 10.36 -8.73 -15.54
CA LEU A 180 10.89 -9.94 -14.91
C LEU A 180 11.27 -10.99 -15.93
N ALA A 181 10.44 -11.21 -16.95
CA ALA A 181 10.71 -12.18 -18.01
C ALA A 181 11.97 -11.78 -18.80
N GLU A 182 12.14 -10.49 -19.11
CA GLU A 182 13.33 -9.98 -19.79
C GLU A 182 14.58 -10.13 -18.91
N ALA A 183 14.51 -9.77 -17.64
CA ALA A 183 15.61 -9.91 -16.70
C ALA A 183 16.02 -11.38 -16.54
N LEU A 184 15.05 -12.29 -16.42
CA LEU A 184 15.30 -13.72 -16.34
C LEU A 184 15.94 -14.27 -17.62
N THR A 185 15.47 -13.84 -18.80
CA THR A 185 16.07 -14.23 -20.10
C THR A 185 17.52 -13.82 -20.18
N LYS A 186 17.84 -12.55 -19.87
CA LYS A 186 19.21 -12.04 -19.84
C LYS A 186 20.10 -12.81 -18.87
N LEU A 187 19.56 -13.17 -17.71
CA LEU A 187 20.28 -13.96 -16.70
C LEU A 187 20.62 -15.35 -17.21
N VAL A 188 19.65 -16.05 -17.85
CA VAL A 188 19.86 -17.36 -18.44
C VAL A 188 20.88 -17.31 -19.59
N GLU A 189 20.78 -16.33 -20.48
CA GLU A 189 21.75 -16.10 -21.56
C GLU A 189 23.16 -15.91 -21.03
N THR A 190 23.31 -15.09 -19.99
CA THR A 190 24.61 -14.86 -19.34
C THR A 190 25.16 -16.15 -18.74
N TYR A 191 24.33 -16.96 -18.09
CA TYR A 191 24.75 -18.23 -17.50
C TYR A 191 25.16 -19.27 -18.54
N LEU A 192 24.49 -19.31 -19.69
CA LEU A 192 24.79 -20.28 -20.76
C LEU A 192 26.02 -19.91 -21.59
N ASN A 193 26.34 -18.63 -21.67
CA ASN A 193 27.43 -18.11 -22.52
C ASN A 193 28.74 -17.83 -21.74
N GLY A 194 28.73 -17.89 -20.41
CA GLY A 194 29.83 -17.54 -19.54
C GLY A 194 30.47 -18.59 -18.79
#